data_f49ccd711082163720aedf3f70629e67
#
_entry.id   f49ccd711082163720aedf3f70629e67
#
_cell.length_a   1.000
_cell.length_b   1.000
_cell.length_c   1.000
_cell.angle_alpha   90.00
_cell.angle_beta   90.00
_cell.angle_gamma   90.00
#
_symmetry.space_group_name_H-M   'P 1'
#
loop_
_entity.id
_entity.type
_entity.pdbx_description
1 polymer ?
#
loop_
_entity_poly.entity_id
_entity_poly.type
_entity_poly.pdbx_seq_one_letter_code
_entity_poly.pdbx_strand_id
1 'polypeptide(L)'
;MSLGQIPGRVFLDSSTLQTLQNYGEFIYDGGEITQDDRIWSIPDGFQNVGALREIMLVGRRGSLQVALSHNSLQEVLDRGRCDYLQWALEMLDYWDSCLASYEDGGSAFSEQGVALAAKLTKYQFGYLSEKDARLIRDAVLLKCDVFLTMEKRLPKNAAHLERELKIKVMQPVGYWDLLGPWAALLA
;
A
#
# COMPACT_ATOMS: atom_id res chain seq x y z
N MET A 1 -21.22 3.72 -7.01
CA MET A 1 -19.99 4.46 -6.67
C MET A 1 -19.69 5.39 -7.83
N SER A 2 -19.38 6.66 -7.59
CA SER A 2 -18.94 7.58 -8.66
C SER A 2 -17.41 7.58 -8.76
N LEU A 3 -16.86 8.00 -9.91
CA LEU A 3 -15.40 8.04 -10.14
C LEU A 3 -14.66 8.81 -9.03
N GLY A 4 -15.22 9.93 -8.56
CA GLY A 4 -14.63 10.72 -7.47
C GLY A 4 -14.68 10.07 -6.08
N GLN A 5 -15.27 8.89 -5.93
CA GLN A 5 -15.30 8.12 -4.68
C GLN A 5 -14.30 6.96 -4.68
N ILE A 6 -13.56 6.77 -5.78
CA ILE A 6 -12.50 5.76 -5.85
C ILE A 6 -11.33 6.27 -5.01
N PRO A 7 -10.84 5.47 -4.07
CA PRO A 7 -9.65 5.83 -3.30
C PRO A 7 -8.45 6.03 -4.24
N GLY A 8 -7.88 7.21 -4.26
CA GLY A 8 -6.83 7.59 -5.22
C GLY A 8 -5.43 7.54 -4.65
N ARG A 9 -5.27 7.58 -3.31
CA ARG A 9 -3.97 7.56 -2.66
C ARG A 9 -3.79 6.30 -1.82
N VAL A 10 -2.83 5.48 -2.22
CA VAL A 10 -2.64 4.12 -1.71
C VAL A 10 -1.31 4.01 -0.99
N PHE A 11 -1.33 3.67 0.29
CA PHE A 11 -0.14 3.34 1.06
C PHE A 11 0.23 1.86 0.88
N LEU A 12 1.49 1.59 0.60
CA LEU A 12 2.03 0.23 0.50
C LEU A 12 2.71 -0.16 1.81
N ASP A 13 2.23 -1.21 2.44
CA ASP A 13 2.92 -1.79 3.58
C ASP A 13 4.17 -2.60 3.16
N SER A 14 4.98 -3.02 4.12
CA SER A 14 6.19 -3.79 3.86
C SER A 14 5.93 -5.12 3.18
N SER A 15 4.78 -5.77 3.42
CA SER A 15 4.42 -7.04 2.79
C SER A 15 4.07 -6.85 1.31
N THR A 16 3.40 -5.76 0.98
CA THR A 16 3.07 -5.37 -0.40
C THR A 16 4.34 -4.99 -1.16
N LEU A 17 5.20 -4.17 -0.57
CA LEU A 17 6.49 -3.80 -1.16
C LEU A 17 7.35 -5.04 -1.46
N GLN A 18 7.45 -5.97 -0.51
CA GLN A 18 8.17 -7.22 -0.72
C GLN A 18 7.58 -8.05 -1.85
N THR A 19 6.26 -8.03 -2.01
CA THR A 19 5.59 -8.73 -3.10
C THR A 19 5.88 -8.07 -4.45
N LEU A 20 5.85 -6.73 -4.52
CA LEU A 20 6.23 -6.01 -5.74
C LEU A 20 7.65 -6.33 -6.18
N GLN A 21 8.59 -6.42 -5.24
CA GLN A 21 9.96 -6.79 -5.55
C GLN A 21 10.10 -8.26 -5.97
N ASN A 22 9.49 -9.20 -5.24
CA ASN A 22 9.63 -10.63 -5.51
C ASN A 22 8.97 -11.06 -6.84
N TYR A 23 7.93 -10.37 -7.26
CA TYR A 23 7.15 -10.66 -8.46
C TYR A 23 7.19 -9.51 -9.48
N GLY A 24 8.23 -8.67 -9.40
CA GLY A 24 8.38 -7.49 -10.24
C GLY A 24 8.36 -7.81 -11.73
N GLU A 25 9.04 -8.89 -12.16
CA GLU A 25 9.04 -9.34 -13.55
C GLU A 25 7.62 -9.66 -14.06
N PHE A 26 6.81 -10.35 -13.26
CA PHE A 26 5.41 -10.61 -13.58
C PHE A 26 4.57 -9.33 -13.58
N ILE A 27 4.79 -8.46 -12.59
CA ILE A 27 3.96 -7.26 -12.37
C ILE A 27 4.25 -6.17 -13.42
N TYR A 28 5.53 -5.98 -13.79
CA TYR A 28 5.96 -4.84 -14.60
C TYR A 28 6.34 -5.21 -16.03
N ASP A 29 6.88 -6.40 -16.25
CA ASP A 29 7.54 -6.78 -17.50
C ASP A 29 6.81 -7.89 -18.24
N GLY A 30 5.69 -8.39 -17.69
CA GLY A 30 4.87 -9.41 -18.33
C GLY A 30 5.44 -10.83 -18.23
N GLY A 31 6.37 -11.06 -17.31
CA GLY A 31 6.87 -12.38 -16.97
C GLY A 31 5.78 -13.34 -16.49
N GLU A 32 6.10 -14.61 -16.34
CA GLU A 32 5.20 -15.65 -15.87
C GLU A 32 5.59 -16.12 -14.47
N ILE A 33 4.60 -16.47 -13.66
CA ILE A 33 4.82 -17.16 -12.38
C ILE A 33 4.71 -18.66 -12.63
N THR A 34 5.79 -19.39 -12.37
CA THR A 34 5.84 -20.83 -12.59
C THR A 34 4.89 -21.59 -11.66
N GLN A 35 4.43 -22.77 -12.06
CA GLN A 35 3.43 -23.53 -11.30
C GLN A 35 3.96 -24.09 -9.96
N ASP A 36 5.26 -24.19 -9.80
CA ASP A 36 5.95 -24.63 -8.59
C ASP A 36 6.24 -23.48 -7.62
N ASP A 37 5.90 -22.23 -7.96
CA ASP A 37 6.10 -21.08 -7.08
C ASP A 37 5.22 -21.21 -5.82
N ARG A 38 5.83 -20.85 -4.69
CA ARG A 38 5.17 -20.89 -3.39
C ARG A 38 3.88 -20.04 -3.30
N ILE A 39 3.70 -19.07 -4.21
CA ILE A 39 2.52 -18.20 -4.21
C ILE A 39 1.23 -18.98 -4.36
N TRP A 40 1.28 -20.11 -5.08
CA TRP A 40 0.15 -20.99 -5.29
C TRP A 40 -0.31 -21.70 -4.01
N SER A 41 0.61 -21.90 -3.05
CA SER A 41 0.30 -22.50 -1.75
C SER A 41 -0.29 -21.47 -0.74
N ILE A 42 -0.19 -20.19 -1.05
CA ILE A 42 -0.75 -19.12 -0.22
C ILE A 42 -2.20 -18.87 -0.63
N PRO A 43 -3.19 -19.03 0.26
CA PRO A 43 -4.58 -18.74 -0.07
C PRO A 43 -4.73 -17.32 -0.64
N ASP A 44 -5.34 -17.18 -1.82
CA ASP A 44 -5.52 -15.94 -2.58
C ASP A 44 -4.19 -15.26 -2.98
N GLY A 45 -3.04 -15.95 -2.83
CA GLY A 45 -1.72 -15.36 -3.09
C GLY A 45 -1.57 -14.93 -4.55
N PHE A 46 -1.80 -15.84 -5.49
CA PHE A 46 -1.73 -15.55 -6.92
C PHE A 46 -2.72 -14.47 -7.35
N GLN A 47 -3.98 -14.52 -6.84
CA GLN A 47 -4.99 -13.52 -7.13
C GLN A 47 -4.58 -12.14 -6.66
N ASN A 48 -3.98 -12.02 -5.47
CA ASN A 48 -3.49 -10.75 -4.95
C ASN A 48 -2.30 -10.21 -5.77
N VAL A 49 -1.39 -11.06 -6.23
CA VAL A 49 -0.28 -10.64 -7.10
C VAL A 49 -0.82 -10.21 -8.47
N GLY A 50 -1.78 -10.94 -9.02
CA GLY A 50 -2.47 -10.54 -10.25
C GLY A 50 -3.17 -9.19 -10.12
N ALA A 51 -3.89 -8.98 -9.02
CA ALA A 51 -4.52 -7.68 -8.73
C ALA A 51 -3.49 -6.55 -8.58
N LEU A 52 -2.33 -6.80 -7.95
CA LEU A 52 -1.24 -5.82 -7.88
C LEU A 52 -0.76 -5.43 -9.28
N ARG A 53 -0.58 -6.39 -10.17
CA ARG A 53 -0.21 -6.12 -11.57
C ARG A 53 -1.19 -5.16 -12.22
N GLU A 54 -2.48 -5.43 -12.13
CA GLU A 54 -3.52 -4.58 -12.71
C GLU A 54 -3.55 -3.18 -12.06
N ILE A 55 -3.43 -3.09 -10.74
CA ILE A 55 -3.36 -1.81 -10.00
C ILE A 55 -2.17 -0.98 -10.46
N MET A 56 -0.98 -1.58 -10.59
CA MET A 56 0.23 -0.88 -11.01
C MET A 56 0.16 -0.47 -12.48
N LEU A 57 -0.46 -1.28 -13.34
CA LEU A 57 -0.67 -0.95 -14.75
C LEU A 57 -1.58 0.28 -14.91
N VAL A 58 -2.70 0.32 -14.17
CA VAL A 58 -3.60 1.48 -14.13
C VAL A 58 -2.90 2.68 -13.49
N GLY A 59 -2.17 2.48 -12.42
CA GLY A 59 -1.44 3.53 -11.71
C GLY A 59 -0.40 4.27 -12.58
N ARG A 60 0.24 3.56 -13.52
CA ARG A 60 1.18 4.17 -14.47
C ARG A 60 0.51 5.12 -15.48
N ARG A 61 -0.78 4.93 -15.75
CA ARG A 61 -1.54 5.67 -16.76
C ARG A 61 -2.52 6.66 -16.17
N GLY A 62 -2.92 6.45 -14.94
CA GLY A 62 -3.89 7.26 -14.22
C GLY A 62 -3.28 8.14 -13.15
N SER A 63 -4.13 8.78 -12.36
CA SER A 63 -3.75 9.66 -11.24
C SER A 63 -3.59 8.91 -9.90
N LEU A 64 -3.38 7.59 -9.93
CA LEU A 64 -3.19 6.81 -8.71
C LEU A 64 -1.88 7.21 -8.05
N GLN A 65 -1.97 7.63 -6.80
CA GLN A 65 -0.82 8.04 -6.00
C GLN A 65 -0.41 6.90 -5.07
N VAL A 66 0.78 6.39 -5.28
CA VAL A 66 1.37 5.36 -4.43
C VAL A 66 2.22 6.05 -3.37
N ALA A 67 1.98 5.71 -2.11
CA ALA A 67 2.69 6.22 -0.95
C ALA A 67 3.37 5.08 -0.18
N LEU A 68 4.54 5.36 0.34
CA LEU A 68 5.26 4.49 1.25
C LEU A 68 6.01 5.34 2.29
N SER A 69 6.55 4.74 3.33
CA SER A 69 7.32 5.46 4.34
C SER A 69 8.67 4.80 4.59
N HIS A 70 9.58 5.54 5.22
CA HIS A 70 10.84 4.98 5.69
C HIS A 70 10.63 3.74 6.57
N ASN A 71 9.56 3.72 7.39
CA ASN A 71 9.24 2.57 8.23
C ASN A 71 8.88 1.33 7.41
N SER A 72 8.09 1.48 6.32
CA SER A 72 7.74 0.35 5.45
C SER A 72 8.97 -0.18 4.70
N LEU A 73 9.87 0.68 4.27
CA LEU A 73 11.14 0.29 3.65
C LEU A 73 12.10 -0.37 4.65
N GLN A 74 12.26 0.24 5.83
CA GLN A 74 13.16 -0.28 6.87
C GLN A 74 12.79 -1.73 7.27
N GLU A 75 11.50 -2.01 7.42
CA GLU A 75 11.05 -3.38 7.74
C GLU A 75 11.46 -4.42 6.70
N VAL A 76 11.58 -4.01 5.45
CA VAL A 76 12.01 -4.92 4.39
C VAL A 76 13.53 -5.03 4.35
N LEU A 77 14.25 -3.95 4.55
CA LEU A 77 15.72 -3.93 4.66
C LEU A 77 16.20 -4.79 5.83
N ASP A 78 15.52 -4.74 6.98
CA ASP A 78 15.83 -5.55 8.15
C ASP A 78 15.76 -7.06 7.90
N ARG A 79 15.08 -7.49 6.84
CA ARG A 79 14.99 -8.90 6.43
C ARG A 79 16.23 -9.41 5.67
N GLY A 80 17.20 -8.54 5.39
CA GLY A 80 18.56 -8.92 4.95
C GLY A 80 18.68 -9.47 3.53
N ARG A 81 17.81 -9.13 2.59
CA ARG A 81 17.94 -9.50 1.18
C ARG A 81 18.66 -8.40 0.41
N CYS A 82 19.88 -8.69 -0.09
CA CYS A 82 20.68 -7.72 -0.85
C CYS A 82 19.99 -7.22 -2.12
N ASP A 83 19.30 -8.11 -2.84
CA ASP A 83 18.59 -7.79 -4.09
C ASP A 83 17.47 -6.77 -3.86
N TYR A 84 16.85 -6.83 -2.69
CA TYR A 84 15.79 -5.91 -2.30
C TYR A 84 16.33 -4.53 -1.89
N LEU A 85 17.55 -4.45 -1.40
CA LEU A 85 18.15 -3.19 -0.94
C LEU A 85 18.22 -2.16 -2.08
N GLN A 86 18.73 -2.55 -3.23
CA GLN A 86 18.87 -1.63 -4.38
C GLN A 86 17.49 -1.12 -4.82
N TRP A 87 16.53 -2.03 -4.98
CA TRP A 87 15.17 -1.66 -5.35
C TRP A 87 14.51 -0.74 -4.30
N ALA A 88 14.70 -1.00 -3.01
CA ALA A 88 14.14 -0.18 -1.94
C ALA A 88 14.75 1.24 -1.93
N LEU A 89 16.04 1.37 -2.23
CA LEU A 89 16.69 2.68 -2.38
C LEU A 89 16.13 3.46 -3.57
N GLU A 90 15.92 2.82 -4.71
CA GLU A 90 15.32 3.42 -5.89
C GLU A 90 13.87 3.88 -5.60
N MET A 91 13.10 3.08 -4.86
CA MET A 91 11.75 3.45 -4.43
C MET A 91 11.76 4.62 -3.45
N LEU A 92 12.76 4.69 -2.57
CA LEU A 92 12.91 5.80 -1.63
C LEU A 92 13.23 7.11 -2.37
N ASP A 93 14.17 7.08 -3.32
CA ASP A 93 14.52 8.25 -4.14
C ASP A 93 13.30 8.74 -4.94
N TYR A 94 12.53 7.82 -5.52
CA TYR A 94 11.29 8.15 -6.20
C TYR A 94 10.27 8.81 -5.26
N TRP A 95 10.13 8.27 -4.04
CA TRP A 95 9.22 8.79 -3.03
C TRP A 95 9.63 10.17 -2.52
N ASP A 96 10.90 10.39 -2.24
CA ASP A 96 11.42 11.69 -1.80
C ASP A 96 11.19 12.76 -2.88
N SER A 97 11.32 12.38 -4.16
CA SER A 97 10.99 13.25 -5.30
C SER A 97 9.49 13.56 -5.36
N CYS A 98 8.63 12.59 -5.06
CA CYS A 98 7.18 12.79 -4.98
C CYS A 98 6.78 13.66 -3.78
N LEU A 99 7.39 13.47 -2.61
CA LEU A 99 7.17 14.30 -1.42
C LEU A 99 7.56 15.75 -1.67
N ALA A 100 8.73 15.99 -2.26
CA ALA A 100 9.19 17.35 -2.61
C ALA A 100 8.19 18.06 -3.53
N SER A 101 7.60 17.35 -4.48
CA SER A 101 6.55 17.90 -5.36
C SER A 101 5.26 18.26 -4.62
N TYR A 102 5.00 17.64 -3.47
CA TYR A 102 3.83 17.92 -2.63
C TYR A 102 4.07 19.05 -1.62
N GLU A 103 5.29 19.23 -1.16
CA GLU A 103 5.66 20.30 -0.21
C GLU A 103 5.47 21.69 -0.82
N ASP A 104 5.65 21.84 -2.11
CA ASP A 104 5.35 23.07 -2.84
C ASP A 104 3.86 23.48 -2.83
N GLY A 105 2.96 22.55 -2.44
CA GLY A 105 1.50 22.71 -2.40
C GLY A 105 0.87 22.82 -1.01
N GLY A 106 1.65 22.82 0.09
CA GLY A 106 1.15 22.94 1.46
C GLY A 106 1.67 21.83 2.41
N SER A 107 1.61 22.07 3.72
CA SER A 107 2.11 21.19 4.77
C SER A 107 1.84 19.71 4.48
N ALA A 108 2.88 18.88 4.45
CA ALA A 108 2.81 17.44 4.23
C ALA A 108 1.84 16.73 5.20
N PHE A 109 1.66 17.31 6.38
CA PHE A 109 0.76 16.78 7.43
C PHE A 109 -0.36 17.77 7.72
N SER A 110 -1.61 17.36 7.47
CA SER A 110 -2.75 18.16 7.88
C SER A 110 -2.99 18.03 9.39
N GLU A 111 -3.51 19.09 10.02
CA GLU A 111 -3.96 19.02 11.43
C GLU A 111 -4.94 17.87 11.67
N GLN A 112 -5.83 17.61 10.72
CA GLN A 112 -6.76 16.49 10.78
C GLN A 112 -6.03 15.13 10.77
N GLY A 113 -5.02 14.94 9.92
CA GLY A 113 -4.20 13.74 9.88
C GLY A 113 -3.47 13.51 11.20
N VAL A 114 -2.88 14.56 11.77
CA VAL A 114 -2.22 14.50 13.09
C VAL A 114 -3.21 14.12 14.19
N ALA A 115 -4.40 14.71 14.21
CA ALA A 115 -5.44 14.39 15.18
C ALA A 115 -5.95 12.95 15.03
N LEU A 116 -6.08 12.42 13.80
CA LEU A 116 -6.45 11.03 13.55
C LEU A 116 -5.34 10.07 13.98
N ALA A 117 -4.09 10.37 13.63
CA ALA A 117 -2.93 9.56 14.01
C ALA A 117 -2.75 9.47 15.53
N ALA A 118 -3.08 10.54 16.26
CA ALA A 118 -3.04 10.55 17.73
C ALA A 118 -4.06 9.59 18.38
N LYS A 119 -5.11 9.16 17.65
CA LYS A 119 -6.05 8.13 18.12
C LYS A 119 -5.46 6.72 18.16
N LEU A 120 -4.35 6.47 17.48
CA LEU A 120 -3.66 5.17 17.47
C LEU A 120 -3.01 4.89 18.83
N THR A 121 -3.82 4.53 19.81
CA THR A 121 -3.40 4.19 21.16
C THR A 121 -3.50 2.69 21.39
N LYS A 122 -2.66 2.17 22.29
CA LYS A 122 -2.69 0.76 22.70
C LYS A 122 -4.05 0.32 23.28
N TYR A 123 -4.77 1.24 23.87
CA TYR A 123 -6.09 0.97 24.44
C TYR A 123 -7.15 0.68 23.36
N GLN A 124 -7.16 1.49 22.31
CA GLN A 124 -8.18 1.43 21.26
C GLN A 124 -7.83 0.41 20.16
N PHE A 125 -6.54 0.19 19.91
CA PHE A 125 -6.03 -0.64 18.82
C PHE A 125 -5.06 -1.72 19.33
N GLY A 126 -5.35 -2.30 20.49
CA GLY A 126 -4.48 -3.30 21.16
C GLY A 126 -4.29 -4.61 20.37
N TYR A 127 -5.06 -4.82 19.32
CA TYR A 127 -4.88 -5.94 18.39
C TYR A 127 -3.81 -5.67 17.31
N LEU A 128 -3.37 -4.41 17.15
CA LEU A 128 -2.29 -4.07 16.25
C LEU A 128 -0.93 -4.32 16.92
N SER A 129 0.01 -4.83 16.15
CA SER A 129 1.41 -4.80 16.57
C SER A 129 1.93 -3.36 16.56
N GLU A 130 3.04 -3.10 17.25
CA GLU A 130 3.69 -1.78 17.21
C GLU A 130 4.11 -1.38 15.79
N LYS A 131 4.52 -2.36 15.00
CA LYS A 131 4.88 -2.17 13.59
C LYS A 131 3.68 -1.76 12.76
N ASP A 132 2.59 -2.53 12.82
CA ASP A 132 1.36 -2.23 12.08
C ASP A 132 0.82 -0.85 12.47
N ALA A 133 0.80 -0.53 13.77
CA ALA A 133 0.34 0.76 14.25
C ALA A 133 1.18 1.92 13.72
N ARG A 134 2.51 1.71 13.58
CA ARG A 134 3.43 2.70 13.00
C ARG A 134 3.14 2.93 11.53
N LEU A 135 3.02 1.86 10.74
CA LEU A 135 2.74 1.97 9.30
C LEU A 135 1.36 2.58 9.02
N ILE A 136 0.34 2.21 9.80
CA ILE A 136 -1.00 2.82 9.68
C ILE A 136 -0.95 4.31 10.05
N ARG A 137 -0.16 4.68 11.07
CA ARG A 137 0.06 6.09 11.41
C ARG A 137 0.67 6.87 10.25
N ASP A 138 1.70 6.33 9.61
CA ASP A 138 2.36 6.94 8.45
C ASP A 138 1.34 7.12 7.32
N ALA A 139 0.55 6.10 7.01
CA ALA A 139 -0.48 6.17 5.99
C ALA A 139 -1.53 7.27 6.26
N VAL A 140 -1.95 7.41 7.53
CA VAL A 140 -2.91 8.46 7.94
C VAL A 140 -2.27 9.85 7.83
N LEU A 141 -1.03 10.01 8.27
CA LEU A 141 -0.29 11.28 8.17
C LEU A 141 -0.09 11.69 6.70
N LEU A 142 0.21 10.74 5.83
CA LEU A 142 0.36 10.94 4.40
C LEU A 142 -0.99 11.09 3.66
N LYS A 143 -2.11 11.17 4.37
CA LYS A 143 -3.47 11.32 3.81
C LYS A 143 -3.84 10.23 2.81
N CYS A 144 -3.42 9.00 3.06
CA CYS A 144 -3.78 7.89 2.20
C CYS A 144 -5.23 7.46 2.44
N ASP A 145 -5.92 7.12 1.36
CA ASP A 145 -7.29 6.60 1.40
C ASP A 145 -7.30 5.11 1.72
N VAL A 146 -6.26 4.42 1.26
CA VAL A 146 -6.11 2.96 1.37
C VAL A 146 -4.75 2.60 1.93
N PHE A 147 -4.76 1.64 2.85
CA PHE A 147 -3.61 0.89 3.31
C PHE A 147 -3.66 -0.49 2.64
N LEU A 148 -2.76 -0.72 1.70
CA LEU A 148 -2.71 -1.94 0.92
C LEU A 148 -1.73 -2.92 1.56
N THR A 149 -2.21 -4.13 1.85
CA THR A 149 -1.43 -5.16 2.53
C THR A 149 -1.65 -6.55 1.93
N MET A 150 -0.60 -7.35 1.88
CA MET A 150 -0.72 -8.78 1.55
C MET A 150 -1.14 -9.63 2.77
N GLU A 151 -1.13 -9.05 3.96
CA GLU A 151 -1.50 -9.77 5.18
C GLU A 151 -3.01 -9.98 5.28
N LYS A 152 -3.41 -11.16 5.81
CA LYS A 152 -4.83 -11.49 6.04
C LYS A 152 -5.38 -11.03 7.39
N ARG A 153 -4.50 -10.70 8.34
CA ARG A 153 -4.92 -10.36 9.71
C ARG A 153 -5.47 -8.95 9.83
N LEU A 154 -4.78 -8.00 9.22
CA LEU A 154 -5.14 -6.58 9.25
C LEU A 154 -6.54 -6.32 8.65
N PRO A 155 -6.90 -6.83 7.47
CA PRO A 155 -8.23 -6.62 6.89
C PRO A 155 -9.39 -7.14 7.74
N LYS A 156 -9.16 -8.08 8.67
CA LYS A 156 -10.22 -8.53 9.61
C LYS A 156 -10.75 -7.42 10.51
N ASN A 157 -9.96 -6.38 10.74
CA ASN A 157 -10.29 -5.22 11.55
C ASN A 157 -10.53 -3.95 10.69
N ALA A 158 -10.61 -4.09 9.37
CA ALA A 158 -10.70 -2.97 8.43
C ALA A 158 -11.87 -2.01 8.77
N ALA A 159 -13.05 -2.53 9.10
CA ALA A 159 -14.21 -1.70 9.45
C ALA A 159 -13.96 -0.83 10.68
N HIS A 160 -13.23 -1.32 11.68
CA HIS A 160 -12.86 -0.53 12.85
C HIS A 160 -11.86 0.57 12.48
N LEU A 161 -10.82 0.23 11.72
CA LEU A 161 -9.81 1.17 11.26
C LEU A 161 -10.43 2.27 10.37
N GLU A 162 -11.30 1.91 9.44
CA GLU A 162 -11.99 2.86 8.58
C GLU A 162 -12.88 3.82 9.39
N ARG A 163 -13.62 3.31 10.36
CA ARG A 163 -14.48 4.15 11.20
C ARG A 163 -13.69 5.17 12.00
N GLU A 164 -12.59 4.74 12.64
CA GLU A 164 -11.83 5.59 13.59
C GLU A 164 -10.78 6.46 12.89
N LEU A 165 -10.12 5.92 11.86
CA LEU A 165 -8.96 6.57 11.22
C LEU A 165 -9.23 7.06 9.80
N LYS A 166 -10.42 6.75 9.25
CA LYS A 166 -10.82 7.12 7.88
C LYS A 166 -9.90 6.56 6.79
N ILE A 167 -9.22 5.45 7.08
CA ILE A 167 -8.39 4.72 6.13
C ILE A 167 -8.96 3.33 5.90
N LYS A 168 -9.08 2.93 4.64
CA LYS A 168 -9.50 1.57 4.27
C LYS A 168 -8.29 0.64 4.30
N VAL A 169 -8.41 -0.49 4.98
CA VAL A 169 -7.36 -1.52 5.00
C VAL A 169 -7.84 -2.72 4.21
N MET A 170 -7.11 -3.09 3.16
CA MET A 170 -7.53 -4.17 2.28
C MET A 170 -6.36 -4.85 1.56
N GLN A 171 -6.63 -6.04 1.04
CA GLN A 171 -5.73 -6.74 0.15
C GLN A 171 -5.87 -6.23 -1.30
N PRO A 172 -4.89 -6.49 -2.17
CA PRO A 172 -4.91 -6.04 -3.57
C PRO A 172 -6.18 -6.42 -4.32
N VAL A 173 -6.69 -7.64 -4.15
CA VAL A 173 -7.96 -8.06 -4.78
C VAL A 173 -9.11 -7.14 -4.38
N GLY A 174 -9.25 -6.83 -3.08
CA GLY A 174 -10.31 -5.96 -2.61
C GLY A 174 -10.19 -4.53 -3.14
N TYR A 175 -8.98 -4.02 -3.34
CA TYR A 175 -8.80 -2.71 -3.97
C TYR A 175 -9.07 -2.76 -5.48
N TRP A 176 -8.66 -3.83 -6.16
CA TRP A 176 -8.96 -4.03 -7.57
C TRP A 176 -10.47 -4.14 -7.84
N ASP A 177 -11.22 -4.77 -6.96
CA ASP A 177 -12.70 -4.83 -7.05
C ASP A 177 -13.35 -3.43 -7.06
N LEU A 178 -12.71 -2.45 -6.41
CA LEU A 178 -13.16 -1.06 -6.41
C LEU A 178 -12.69 -0.30 -7.66
N LEU A 179 -11.46 -0.51 -8.08
CA LEU A 179 -10.77 0.23 -9.15
C LEU A 179 -11.10 -0.32 -10.53
N GLY A 180 -11.14 -1.65 -10.68
CA GLY A 180 -11.26 -2.36 -11.96
C GLY A 180 -12.44 -1.93 -12.83
N PRO A 181 -13.66 -1.70 -12.28
CA PRO A 181 -14.80 -1.21 -13.07
C PRO A 181 -14.55 0.15 -13.75
N TRP A 182 -13.56 0.91 -13.29
CA TRP A 182 -13.20 2.24 -13.77
C TRP A 182 -11.87 2.27 -14.53
N ALA A 183 -11.18 1.14 -14.58
CA ALA A 183 -9.84 1.05 -15.16
C ALA A 183 -9.76 1.60 -16.59
N ALA A 184 -10.78 1.35 -17.40
CA ALA A 184 -10.85 1.85 -18.78
C ALA A 184 -10.97 3.38 -18.89
N LEU A 185 -11.40 4.06 -17.83
CA LEU A 185 -11.48 5.53 -17.77
C LEU A 185 -10.21 6.17 -17.21
N LEU A 186 -9.36 5.34 -16.57
CA LEU A 186 -8.09 5.75 -15.95
C LEU A 186 -6.88 5.37 -16.81
N ALA A 187 -7.10 4.58 -17.88
CA ALA A 187 -6.06 4.02 -18.76
C ALA A 187 -5.67 4.97 -19.91
#